data_b15caee65bb29903d3aaa131a8bb4789
#
_entry.id   b15caee65bb29903d3aaa131a8bb4789
#
_cell.length_a   1.000
_cell.length_b   1.000
_cell.length_c   1.000
_cell.angle_alpha   90.00
_cell.angle_beta   90.00
_cell.angle_gamma   90.00
#
_symmetry.space_group_name_H-M   'P 1'
#
loop_
_entity.id
_entity.type
_entity.pdbx_description
1 polymer ?
#
loop_
_entity_poly.entity_id
_entity_poly.type
_entity_poly.pdbx_seq_one_letter_code
_entity_poly.pdbx_strand_id
1 'polypeptide(L)' 'MGEVVVGISGASGAIYGKRLVEVLSTKNIPVRLVVTNAGEITLKHECNTTKEALAEETGALLENDKNIGAKSASGSANI' A
#
# COMPACT_ATOMS: atom_id res chain seq x y z
N MET A 1 7.62 7.38 16.76
CA MET A 1 6.53 6.66 16.17
C MET A 1 7.00 5.99 14.90
N GLY A 2 6.79 4.71 14.76
CA GLY A 2 7.28 3.98 13.60
C GLY A 2 6.43 4.21 12.36
N GLU A 3 6.95 3.76 11.25
CA GLU A 3 6.18 3.79 10.02
C GLU A 3 5.23 2.60 9.95
N VAL A 4 4.20 2.73 9.13
CA VAL A 4 3.22 1.68 8.91
C VAL A 4 3.42 1.10 7.52
N VAL A 5 3.41 -0.22 7.42
CA VAL A 5 3.50 -0.89 6.14
C VAL A 5 2.08 -1.31 5.73
N VAL A 6 1.64 -0.84 4.59
CA VAL A 6 0.33 -1.18 4.05
C VAL A 6 0.53 -2.05 2.82
N GLY A 7 -0.02 -3.26 2.84
CA GLY A 7 0.07 -4.17 1.72
C GLY A 7 -1.26 -4.29 1.00
N ILE A 8 -1.24 -4.15 -0.31
CA ILE A 8 -2.43 -4.31 -1.14
C ILE A 8 -2.21 -5.49 -2.06
N SER A 9 -3.05 -6.51 -1.91
CA SER A 9 -2.99 -7.70 -2.74
C SER A 9 -4.19 -7.74 -3.67
N GLY A 10 -4.30 -8.78 -4.46
CA GLY A 10 -5.37 -8.90 -5.43
C GLY A 10 -6.73 -9.27 -4.87
N ALA A 11 -6.81 -9.52 -3.58
CA ALA A 11 -8.11 -9.80 -2.98
C ALA A 11 -8.93 -8.51 -2.95
N SER A 12 -10.17 -8.60 -2.53
CA SER A 12 -11.12 -7.51 -2.61
C SER A 12 -10.87 -6.37 -1.62
N GLY A 13 -9.65 -6.22 -1.16
CA GLY A 13 -9.33 -5.22 -0.15
C GLY A 13 -8.62 -3.98 -0.64
N ALA A 14 -8.48 -3.84 -1.95
CA ALA A 14 -7.68 -2.72 -2.48
C ALA A 14 -8.25 -1.37 -2.08
N ILE A 15 -9.57 -1.23 -2.08
CA ILE A 15 -10.18 0.04 -1.72
C ILE A 15 -9.93 0.38 -0.25
N TYR A 16 -9.90 -0.63 0.60
CA TYR A 16 -9.63 -0.41 2.02
C TYR A 16 -8.17 -0.03 2.24
N GLY A 17 -7.26 -0.67 1.52
CA GLY A 17 -5.85 -0.32 1.59
C GLY A 17 -5.61 1.11 1.13
N LYS A 18 -6.25 1.49 0.04
CA LYS A 18 -6.15 2.85 -0.47
C LYS A 18 -6.65 3.86 0.57
N ARG A 19 -7.82 3.58 1.14
CA ARG A 19 -8.41 4.44 2.15
C ARG A 19 -7.49 4.56 3.38
N LEU A 20 -6.90 3.45 3.80
CA LEU A 20 -6.01 3.46 4.95
C LEU A 20 -4.79 4.33 4.70
N VAL A 21 -4.19 4.21 3.53
CA VAL A 21 -3.03 5.03 3.18
C VAL A 21 -3.41 6.50 3.19
N GLU A 22 -4.58 6.82 2.65
CA GLU A 22 -5.05 8.20 2.63
C GLU A 22 -5.25 8.75 4.04
N VAL A 23 -5.87 7.97 4.92
CA VAL A 23 -6.11 8.40 6.28
C VAL A 23 -4.80 8.59 7.03
N LEU A 24 -3.87 7.66 6.89
CA LEU A 24 -2.58 7.78 7.54
C LEU A 24 -1.82 8.99 7.05
N SER A 25 -1.96 9.31 5.77
CA SER A 25 -1.33 10.48 5.21
C SER A 25 -1.85 11.77 5.86
N THR A 26 -3.15 11.82 6.11
CA THR A 26 -3.72 13.02 6.75
C THR A 26 -3.24 13.19 8.18
N LYS A 27 -2.77 12.11 8.78
CA LYS A 27 -2.26 12.17 10.16
C LYS A 27 -0.74 12.31 10.21
N ASN A 28 -0.11 12.52 9.07
CA ASN A 28 1.34 12.67 8.97
C ASN A 28 2.09 11.44 9.47
N ILE A 29 1.50 10.26 9.30
CA ILE A 29 2.14 9.02 9.69
C ILE A 29 2.88 8.48 8.47
N PRO A 30 4.18 8.20 8.58
CA PRO A 30 4.93 7.66 7.43
C PRO A 30 4.38 6.29 7.05
N VAL A 31 4.14 6.10 5.77
CA VAL A 31 3.58 4.85 5.24
C VAL A 31 4.52 4.28 4.21
N ARG A 32 4.76 2.99 4.31
CA ARG A 32 5.45 2.23 3.28
C ARG A 32 4.41 1.38 2.57
N LEU A 33 4.26 1.57 1.27
CA LEU A 33 3.21 0.96 0.49
C LEU A 33 3.78 -0.17 -0.35
N VAL A 34 3.18 -1.35 -0.23
CA VAL A 34 3.56 -2.52 -1.01
C VAL A 34 2.33 -3.01 -1.76
N VAL A 35 2.45 -3.11 -3.07
CA VAL A 35 1.32 -3.55 -3.90
C VAL A 35 1.80 -4.70 -4.77
N THR A 36 1.11 -5.84 -4.68
CA THR A 36 1.43 -6.99 -5.53
C THR A 36 0.91 -6.73 -6.94
N ASN A 37 1.36 -7.56 -7.90
CA ASN A 37 0.86 -7.44 -9.27
C ASN A 37 -0.65 -7.55 -9.33
N ALA A 38 -1.21 -8.49 -8.60
CA ALA A 38 -2.66 -8.64 -8.56
C ALA A 38 -3.32 -7.42 -7.90
N GLY A 39 -2.66 -6.86 -6.90
CA GLY A 39 -3.16 -5.66 -6.25
C GLY A 39 -3.17 -4.46 -7.18
N GLU A 40 -2.18 -4.36 -8.07
CA GLU A 40 -2.17 -3.28 -9.06
C GLU A 40 -3.38 -3.37 -9.98
N ILE A 41 -3.70 -4.58 -10.41
CA ILE A 41 -4.85 -4.78 -11.28
C ILE A 41 -6.13 -4.38 -10.57
N THR A 42 -6.27 -4.78 -9.32
CA THR A 42 -7.45 -4.47 -8.52
C THR A 42 -7.57 -2.97 -8.29
N LEU A 43 -6.45 -2.30 -7.98
CA LEU A 43 -6.47 -0.85 -7.83
C LEU A 43 -6.97 -0.16 -9.08
N LYS A 44 -6.51 -0.62 -10.22
CA LYS A 44 -6.90 0.00 -11.47
C LYS A 44 -8.37 -0.22 -11.75
N HIS A 45 -8.85 -1.44 -11.53
CA HIS A 45 -10.23 -1.76 -11.84
C HIS A 45 -11.23 -1.20 -10.84
N GLU A 46 -10.90 -1.25 -9.57
CA GLU A 46 -11.84 -0.85 -8.53
C GLU A 46 -11.68 0.59 -8.09
N CYS A 47 -10.45 1.08 -8.11
CA CYS A 47 -10.17 2.41 -7.60
C CYS A 47 -9.76 3.38 -8.70
N ASN A 48 -9.61 2.89 -9.91
CA ASN A 48 -9.23 3.70 -11.07
C ASN A 48 -7.94 4.49 -10.80
N THR A 49 -7.00 3.87 -10.13
CA THR A 49 -5.73 4.50 -9.79
C THR A 49 -4.60 3.48 -9.91
N THR A 50 -3.38 3.94 -9.80
CA THR A 50 -2.20 3.08 -9.81
C THR A 50 -1.47 3.22 -8.48
N LYS A 51 -0.58 2.26 -8.21
CA LYS A 51 0.22 2.33 -6.99
C LYS A 51 1.11 3.57 -6.98
N GLU A 52 1.65 3.93 -8.14
CA GLU A 52 2.49 5.12 -8.24
C GLU A 52 1.69 6.39 -7.95
N ALA A 53 0.50 6.49 -8.51
CA ALA A 53 -0.35 7.64 -8.28
C ALA A 53 -0.77 7.72 -6.81
N LEU A 54 -1.12 6.60 -6.23
CA LEU A 54 -1.51 6.58 -4.83
C LEU A 54 -0.35 7.00 -3.93
N ALA A 55 0.84 6.48 -4.19
CA ALA A 55 2.01 6.84 -3.40
C ALA A 55 2.31 8.33 -3.53
N GLU A 56 2.22 8.85 -4.74
CA GLU A 56 2.50 10.26 -4.97
C GLU A 56 1.49 11.16 -4.27
N GLU A 57 0.22 10.80 -4.35
CA GLU A 57 -0.83 11.61 -3.74
C GLU A 57 -0.74 11.64 -2.23
N THR A 58 -0.31 10.55 -1.64
CA THR A 58 -0.30 10.42 -0.18
C THR A 58 1.07 10.63 0.44
N GLY A 59 2.10 10.69 -0.39
CA GLY A 59 3.46 10.77 0.14
C GLY A 59 3.98 9.45 0.66
N ALA A 60 3.30 8.36 0.41
CA ALA A 60 3.75 7.05 0.86
C ALA A 60 4.99 6.63 0.09
N LEU A 61 5.85 5.87 0.74
CA LEU A 61 7.03 5.31 0.12
C LEU A 61 6.66 4.00 -0.55
N LEU A 62 6.81 3.95 -1.86
CA LEU A 62 6.46 2.76 -2.63
C LEU A 62 7.60 1.75 -2.58
N GLU A 63 7.30 0.54 -2.12
CA GLU A 63 8.28 -0.53 -2.02
C GLU A 63 7.96 -1.62 -3.02
N ASN A 64 8.99 -2.29 -3.47
CA ASN A 64 8.84 -3.47 -4.30
C ASN A 64 8.41 -4.64 -3.41
N ASP A 65 7.38 -5.37 -3.80
CA ASP A 65 6.88 -6.47 -2.98
C ASP A 65 7.90 -7.59 -2.80
N LYS A 66 8.80 -7.75 -3.76
CA LYS A 66 9.86 -8.75 -3.61
C LYS A 66 10.83 -8.37 -2.51
N ASN A 67 11.15 -7.09 -2.39
CA ASN A 67 12.04 -6.64 -1.33
C ASN A 67 11.39 -6.84 0.04
N ILE A 68 10.13 -6.55 0.12
CA ILE A 68 9.40 -6.71 1.36
C ILE A 68 9.38 -8.17 1.78
N GLY A 69 9.17 -9.06 0.82
CA GLY A 69 9.15 -10.47 1.09
C GLY A 69 10.47 -10.99 1.64
N ALA A 70 11.58 -10.45 1.16
CA ALA A 70 12.89 -10.87 1.61
C ALA A 70 13.23 -10.33 3.00
N LYS A 71 12.74 -9.15 3.33
CA LYS A 71 13.17 -8.47 4.54
C LYS A 71 12.19 -8.54 5.68
N SER A 72 10.93 -8.58 5.37
CA SER A 72 9.89 -8.36 6.37
C SER A 72 8.87 -9.46 6.37
N ALA A 73 9.34 -10.65 6.12
CA ALA A 73 8.43 -11.77 5.99
C ALA A 73 7.46 -11.88 7.15
N SER A 74 7.88 -11.47 8.31
CA SER A 74 7.08 -11.72 9.49
C SER A 74 6.40 -10.52 10.06
N GLY A 75 6.72 -9.34 9.60
CA GLY A 75 6.36 -8.19 10.40
C GLY A 75 5.34 -7.26 9.83
N SER A 76 4.88 -7.49 8.66
CA SER A 76 4.04 -6.50 8.02
C SER A 76 2.64 -6.50 8.56
N ALA A 77 2.07 -5.33 8.64
CA ALA A 77 0.65 -5.19 8.89
C ALA A 77 -0.06 -5.41 7.56
N ASN A 78 -0.94 -6.37 7.54
CA ASN A 78 -1.66 -6.69 6.33
C ASN A 78 -3.06 -6.14 6.38
N ILE A 79 -3.43 -5.58 5.28
CA ILE A 79 -4.76 -5.02 5.14
C ILE A 79 -5.52 -5.80 4.08
#